data_891b52ba8f5a7329e55b93099cb61124
#
_entry.id   891b52ba8f5a7329e55b93099cb61124
#
_cell.length_a   1.000
_cell.length_b   1.000
_cell.length_c   1.000
_cell.angle_alpha   90.00
_cell.angle_beta   90.00
_cell.angle_gamma   90.00
#
_symmetry.space_group_name_H-M   'P 1'
#
loop_
_entity.id
_entity.type
_entity.pdbx_description
1 polymer ?
#
loop_
_entity_poly.entity_id
_entity_poly.type
_entity_poly.pdbx_seq_one_letter_code
_entity_poly.pdbx_strand_id
1 'polypeptide(L)'
;LDDNELKKILSTNLKYKIKDSALSLLSYRMRSKKELYDRLIDKGFKSRDIQNLISDFEKKGWIDDRKFGLAYANDQINKNHLGPIALKYKLKPYLDSEELTNEILLTVYSKINIKHVIQKVVKKFEKDRLILDQKLKSRIVNRLRRKGHYWDDINEVIQDYVSS
;
A
#
# COMPACT_ATOMS: atom_id res chain seq x y z
N LEU A 1 -1.87 -31.52 -38.79
CA LEU A 1 -2.08 -30.18 -38.24
C LEU A 1 -1.20 -29.20 -39.01
N ASP A 2 -1.83 -28.20 -39.63
CA ASP A 2 -1.11 -27.12 -40.30
C ASP A 2 -0.34 -26.27 -39.26
N ASP A 3 0.82 -25.72 -39.63
CA ASP A 3 1.64 -24.87 -38.76
C ASP A 3 0.86 -23.69 -38.15
N ASN A 4 -0.13 -23.19 -38.89
CA ASN A 4 -1.02 -22.12 -38.43
C ASN A 4 -2.01 -22.58 -37.34
N GLU A 5 -2.53 -23.79 -37.47
CA GLU A 5 -3.41 -24.41 -36.48
C GLU A 5 -2.64 -24.70 -35.18
N LEU A 6 -1.41 -25.24 -35.31
CA LEU A 6 -0.53 -25.49 -34.17
C LEU A 6 -0.19 -24.20 -33.39
N LYS A 7 0.19 -23.13 -34.10
CA LYS A 7 0.43 -21.80 -33.49
C LYS A 7 -0.80 -21.25 -32.80
N LYS A 8 -1.97 -21.40 -33.38
CA LYS A 8 -3.26 -20.95 -32.78
C LYS A 8 -3.56 -21.72 -31.50
N ILE A 9 -3.41 -23.03 -31.49
CA ILE A 9 -3.60 -23.87 -30.30
C ILE A 9 -2.63 -23.48 -29.20
N LEU A 10 -1.33 -23.34 -29.52
CA LEU A 10 -0.30 -22.93 -28.55
C LEU A 10 -0.57 -21.55 -27.96
N SER A 11 -0.99 -20.58 -28.78
CA SER A 11 -1.33 -19.23 -28.30
C SER A 11 -2.54 -19.23 -27.39
N THR A 12 -3.55 -20.05 -27.71
CA THR A 12 -4.77 -20.21 -26.89
C THR A 12 -4.43 -20.85 -25.54
N ASN A 13 -3.65 -21.93 -25.52
CA ASN A 13 -3.19 -22.56 -24.30
C ASN A 13 -2.35 -21.61 -23.41
N LEU A 14 -1.52 -20.78 -24.00
CA LEU A 14 -0.75 -19.80 -23.26
C LEU A 14 -1.65 -18.73 -22.60
N LYS A 15 -2.67 -18.26 -23.33
CA LYS A 15 -3.69 -17.32 -22.77
C LYS A 15 -4.44 -17.92 -21.57
N TYR A 16 -4.80 -19.20 -21.63
CA TYR A 16 -5.41 -19.88 -20.50
C TYR A 16 -4.46 -20.00 -19.30
N LYS A 17 -3.21 -20.39 -19.53
CA LYS A 17 -2.21 -20.54 -18.45
C LYS A 17 -1.93 -19.23 -17.72
N ILE A 18 -1.77 -18.12 -18.46
CA ILE A 18 -1.52 -16.81 -17.84
C ILE A 18 -2.76 -16.34 -17.06
N LYS A 19 -3.96 -16.52 -17.62
CA LYS A 19 -5.20 -16.15 -16.94
C LYS A 19 -5.41 -16.95 -15.66
N ASP A 20 -5.20 -18.26 -15.70
CA ASP A 20 -5.31 -19.14 -14.52
C ASP A 20 -4.30 -18.74 -13.44
N SER A 21 -3.06 -18.49 -13.82
CA SER A 21 -2.02 -18.00 -12.90
C SER A 21 -2.39 -16.66 -12.26
N ALA A 22 -2.97 -15.74 -13.02
CA ALA A 22 -3.40 -14.44 -12.50
C ALA A 22 -4.58 -14.57 -11.54
N LEU A 23 -5.60 -15.37 -11.91
CA LEU A 23 -6.75 -15.63 -11.07
C LEU A 23 -6.34 -16.32 -9.76
N SER A 24 -5.43 -17.26 -9.80
CA SER A 24 -4.85 -17.91 -8.62
C SER A 24 -4.20 -16.87 -7.70
N LEU A 25 -3.42 -15.92 -8.25
CA LEU A 25 -2.80 -14.86 -7.46
C LEU A 25 -3.83 -13.90 -6.82
N LEU A 26 -4.91 -13.57 -7.54
CA LEU A 26 -5.97 -12.68 -7.07
C LEU A 26 -6.91 -13.36 -6.07
N SER A 27 -7.06 -14.68 -6.11
CA SER A 27 -7.89 -15.43 -5.15
C SER A 27 -7.36 -15.37 -3.70
N TYR A 28 -6.06 -15.19 -3.53
CA TYR A 28 -5.45 -15.08 -2.20
C TYR A 28 -5.70 -13.71 -1.55
N ARG A 29 -5.56 -12.63 -2.33
CA ARG A 29 -5.79 -11.25 -1.89
C ARG A 29 -5.83 -10.30 -3.07
N MET A 30 -6.40 -9.13 -2.82
CA MET A 30 -6.32 -8.01 -3.75
C MET A 30 -4.85 -7.65 -4.05
N ARG A 31 -4.55 -7.34 -5.31
CA ARG A 31 -3.23 -6.92 -5.79
C ARG A 31 -3.35 -5.72 -6.71
N SER A 32 -2.29 -4.90 -6.75
CA SER A 32 -2.17 -3.85 -7.75
C SER A 32 -1.79 -4.43 -9.12
N LYS A 33 -1.98 -3.64 -10.18
CA LYS A 33 -1.54 -3.98 -11.55
C LYS A 33 -0.04 -4.30 -11.59
N LYS A 34 0.77 -3.42 -10.97
CA LYS A 34 2.21 -3.57 -10.89
C LYS A 34 2.61 -4.88 -10.21
N GLU A 35 2.07 -5.16 -9.03
CA GLU A 35 2.38 -6.40 -8.32
C GLU A 35 1.99 -7.63 -9.12
N LEU A 36 0.82 -7.63 -9.77
CA LEU A 36 0.40 -8.75 -10.61
C LEU A 36 1.31 -8.92 -11.83
N TYR A 37 1.70 -7.81 -12.48
CA TYR A 37 2.64 -7.81 -13.59
C TYR A 37 3.97 -8.45 -13.19
N ASP A 38 4.58 -7.97 -12.11
CA ASP A 38 5.87 -8.47 -11.63
C ASP A 38 5.81 -9.98 -11.31
N ARG A 39 4.75 -10.42 -10.64
CA ARG A 39 4.53 -11.84 -10.32
C ARG A 39 4.36 -12.74 -11.54
N LEU A 40 3.75 -12.22 -12.61
CA LEU A 40 3.58 -12.97 -13.85
C LEU A 40 4.89 -12.98 -14.67
N ILE A 41 5.67 -11.90 -14.65
CA ILE A 41 7.04 -11.89 -15.20
C ILE A 41 7.91 -12.94 -14.51
N ASP A 42 7.89 -13.00 -13.19
CA ASP A 42 8.65 -14.01 -12.40
C ASP A 42 8.26 -15.46 -12.76
N LYS A 43 7.02 -15.67 -13.20
CA LYS A 43 6.54 -16.97 -13.71
C LYS A 43 6.94 -17.26 -15.17
N GLY A 44 7.65 -16.33 -15.82
CA GLY A 44 8.18 -16.51 -17.17
C GLY A 44 7.20 -16.13 -18.30
N PHE A 45 6.09 -15.47 -18.02
CA PHE A 45 5.18 -14.98 -19.05
C PHE A 45 5.76 -13.74 -19.74
N LYS A 46 5.41 -13.56 -21.03
CA LYS A 46 5.90 -12.41 -21.83
C LYS A 46 5.14 -11.13 -21.44
N SER A 47 5.87 -10.03 -21.35
CA SER A 47 5.35 -8.70 -20.99
C SER A 47 4.08 -8.32 -21.79
N ARG A 48 4.07 -8.54 -23.11
CA ARG A 48 2.93 -8.21 -23.99
C ARG A 48 1.66 -8.98 -23.59
N ASP A 49 1.80 -10.26 -23.27
CA ASP A 49 0.65 -11.11 -22.90
C ASP A 49 0.11 -10.71 -21.53
N ILE A 50 1.00 -10.35 -20.60
CA ILE A 50 0.65 -9.83 -19.27
C ILE A 50 -0.11 -8.50 -19.39
N GLN A 51 0.40 -7.56 -20.18
CA GLN A 51 -0.24 -6.26 -20.37
C GLN A 51 -1.66 -6.38 -20.96
N ASN A 52 -1.83 -7.26 -21.96
CA ASN A 52 -3.14 -7.53 -22.55
C ASN A 52 -4.11 -8.11 -21.50
N LEU A 53 -3.63 -9.04 -20.66
CA LEU A 53 -4.43 -9.65 -19.60
C LEU A 53 -4.82 -8.63 -18.53
N ILE A 54 -3.88 -7.81 -18.08
CA ILE A 54 -4.12 -6.77 -17.08
C ILE A 54 -5.15 -5.76 -17.58
N SER A 55 -5.03 -5.33 -18.85
CA SER A 55 -6.01 -4.43 -19.47
C SER A 55 -7.43 -5.06 -19.52
N ASP A 56 -7.53 -6.34 -19.83
CA ASP A 56 -8.83 -7.07 -19.80
C ASP A 56 -9.39 -7.17 -18.38
N PHE A 57 -8.55 -7.48 -17.40
CA PHE A 57 -8.96 -7.57 -15.99
C PHE A 57 -9.36 -6.21 -15.41
N GLU A 58 -8.70 -5.15 -15.80
CA GLU A 58 -9.04 -3.77 -15.43
C GLU A 58 -10.42 -3.37 -15.98
N LYS A 59 -10.68 -3.63 -17.28
CA LYS A 59 -11.98 -3.39 -17.91
C LYS A 59 -13.12 -4.17 -17.24
N LYS A 60 -12.83 -5.34 -16.72
CA LYS A 60 -13.78 -6.19 -15.96
C LYS A 60 -13.90 -5.80 -14.49
N GLY A 61 -13.12 -4.84 -14.02
CA GLY A 61 -13.10 -4.43 -12.62
C GLY A 61 -12.51 -5.47 -11.65
N TRP A 62 -11.77 -6.46 -12.17
CA TRP A 62 -11.11 -7.48 -11.35
C TRP A 62 -9.81 -6.97 -10.73
N ILE A 63 -9.22 -5.93 -11.32
CA ILE A 63 -8.08 -5.19 -10.81
C ILE A 63 -8.45 -3.70 -10.76
N ASP A 64 -8.16 -3.06 -9.64
CA ASP A 64 -8.40 -1.65 -9.42
C ASP A 64 -7.33 -1.12 -8.44
N ASP A 65 -6.37 -0.38 -8.97
CA ASP A 65 -5.25 0.16 -8.18
C ASP A 65 -5.71 1.17 -7.14
N ARG A 66 -6.80 1.90 -7.40
CA ARG A 66 -7.36 2.84 -6.43
C ARG A 66 -7.97 2.11 -5.23
N LYS A 67 -8.78 1.08 -5.49
CA LYS A 67 -9.34 0.23 -4.42
C LYS A 67 -8.24 -0.46 -3.62
N PHE A 68 -7.24 -1.02 -4.32
CA PHE A 68 -6.08 -1.64 -3.69
C PHE A 68 -5.36 -0.64 -2.79
N GLY A 69 -5.02 0.54 -3.30
CA GLY A 69 -4.28 1.56 -2.57
C GLY A 69 -5.01 2.07 -1.34
N LEU A 70 -6.33 2.31 -1.44
CA LEU A 70 -7.15 2.71 -0.30
C LEU A 70 -7.21 1.62 0.78
N ALA A 71 -7.41 0.36 0.39
CA ALA A 71 -7.44 -0.76 1.33
C ALA A 71 -6.09 -0.95 2.01
N TYR A 72 -5.00 -0.93 1.25
CA TYR A 72 -3.63 -1.02 1.76
C TYR A 72 -3.30 0.13 2.73
N ALA A 73 -3.64 1.36 2.36
CA ALA A 73 -3.40 2.54 3.18
C ALA A 73 -4.11 2.44 4.53
N ASN A 74 -5.40 2.11 4.53
CA ASN A 74 -6.18 1.94 5.75
C ASN A 74 -5.61 0.82 6.64
N ASP A 75 -5.20 -0.30 6.06
CA ASP A 75 -4.58 -1.40 6.81
C ASP A 75 -3.26 -0.96 7.48
N GLN A 76 -2.41 -0.26 6.74
CA GLN A 76 -1.12 0.24 7.25
C GLN A 76 -1.30 1.29 8.36
N ILE A 77 -2.28 2.17 8.25
CA ILE A 77 -2.56 3.17 9.29
C ILE A 77 -3.10 2.46 10.55
N ASN A 78 -4.04 1.55 10.39
CA ASN A 78 -4.67 0.87 11.52
C ASN A 78 -3.70 -0.05 12.27
N LYS A 79 -2.89 -0.84 11.55
CA LYS A 79 -1.97 -1.81 12.16
C LYS A 79 -0.66 -1.16 12.60
N ASN A 80 -0.10 -0.31 11.77
CA ASN A 80 1.26 0.21 11.95
C ASN A 80 1.30 1.67 12.40
N HIS A 81 0.15 2.36 12.45
CA HIS A 81 0.05 3.77 12.80
C HIS A 81 0.97 4.65 11.93
N LEU A 82 0.98 4.41 10.61
CA LEU A 82 1.81 5.16 9.68
C LEU A 82 1.25 6.57 9.46
N GLY A 83 2.16 7.52 9.33
CA GLY A 83 1.89 8.86 8.85
C GLY A 83 2.04 8.97 7.32
N PRO A 84 1.69 10.13 6.74
CA PRO A 84 1.62 10.32 5.29
C PRO A 84 2.93 10.03 4.55
N ILE A 85 4.07 10.45 5.13
CA ILE A 85 5.39 10.32 4.51
C ILE A 85 5.75 8.84 4.35
N ALA A 86 5.65 8.05 5.42
CA ALA A 86 6.00 6.62 5.36
C ALA A 86 5.01 5.83 4.51
N LEU A 87 3.72 6.20 4.53
CA LEU A 87 2.71 5.55 3.71
C LEU A 87 2.96 5.77 2.20
N LYS A 88 3.38 6.99 1.80
CA LYS A 88 3.77 7.27 0.41
C LYS A 88 4.89 6.32 -0.05
N TYR A 89 5.93 6.16 0.76
CA TYR A 89 7.01 5.21 0.45
C TYR A 89 6.55 3.74 0.40
N LYS A 90 5.62 3.37 1.26
CA LYS A 90 5.07 2.00 1.30
C LYS A 90 4.17 1.67 0.10
N LEU A 91 3.53 2.66 -0.51
CA LEU A 91 2.72 2.49 -1.72
C LEU A 91 3.56 2.40 -3.00
N LYS A 92 4.75 3.02 -3.02
CA LYS A 92 5.62 3.10 -4.21
C LYS A 92 5.92 1.75 -4.89
N PRO A 93 6.14 0.62 -4.19
CA PRO A 93 6.34 -0.68 -4.83
C PRO A 93 5.11 -1.22 -5.56
N TYR A 94 3.93 -0.72 -5.24
CA TYR A 94 2.66 -1.25 -5.72
C TYR A 94 1.98 -0.36 -6.77
N LEU A 95 2.26 0.94 -6.77
CA LEU A 95 1.61 1.92 -7.65
C LEU A 95 2.67 2.65 -8.49
N ASP A 96 2.44 2.72 -9.81
CA ASP A 96 3.32 3.44 -10.72
C ASP A 96 2.93 4.93 -10.86
N SER A 97 1.65 5.28 -10.61
CA SER A 97 1.18 6.66 -10.70
C SER A 97 1.40 7.40 -9.37
N GLU A 98 2.16 8.49 -9.43
CA GLU A 98 2.35 9.39 -8.30
C GLU A 98 1.07 10.20 -8.01
N GLU A 99 0.32 10.57 -9.04
CA GLU A 99 -0.96 11.26 -8.93
C GLU A 99 -1.97 10.41 -8.14
N LEU A 100 -2.10 9.12 -8.50
CA LEU A 100 -2.97 8.20 -7.80
C LEU A 100 -2.51 7.99 -6.35
N THR A 101 -1.20 7.90 -6.12
CA THR A 101 -0.65 7.79 -4.76
C THR A 101 -1.01 9.00 -3.91
N ASN A 102 -0.84 10.21 -4.46
CA ASN A 102 -1.20 11.45 -3.77
C ASN A 102 -2.71 11.56 -3.51
N GLU A 103 -3.55 11.16 -4.49
CA GLU A 103 -5.01 11.10 -4.33
C GLU A 103 -5.43 10.16 -3.19
N ILE A 104 -4.81 8.97 -3.11
CA ILE A 104 -5.07 8.00 -2.05
C ILE A 104 -4.70 8.58 -0.68
N LEU A 105 -3.52 9.21 -0.57
CA LEU A 105 -3.07 9.85 0.67
C LEU A 105 -4.05 10.94 1.12
N LEU A 106 -4.43 11.83 0.21
CA LEU A 106 -5.41 12.88 0.50
C LEU A 106 -6.76 12.28 0.94
N THR A 107 -7.25 11.28 0.21
CA THR A 107 -8.54 10.64 0.52
C THR A 107 -8.55 9.99 1.90
N VAL A 108 -7.47 9.30 2.26
CA VAL A 108 -7.41 8.57 3.53
C VAL A 108 -7.22 9.54 4.71
N TYR A 109 -6.27 10.47 4.61
CA TYR A 109 -5.98 11.40 5.72
C TYR A 109 -7.01 12.54 5.86
N SER A 110 -7.84 12.80 4.85
CA SER A 110 -9.01 13.69 5.03
C SER A 110 -10.09 13.10 5.94
N LYS A 111 -10.14 11.76 6.05
CA LYS A 111 -11.13 11.03 6.87
C LYS A 111 -10.59 10.59 8.23
N ILE A 112 -9.30 10.67 8.45
CA ILE A 112 -8.62 10.19 9.67
C ILE A 112 -8.03 11.38 10.42
N ASN A 113 -8.34 11.46 11.71
CA ASN A 113 -7.64 12.41 12.57
C ASN A 113 -6.22 11.87 12.85
N ILE A 114 -5.22 12.46 12.19
CA ILE A 114 -3.81 12.06 12.30
C ILE A 114 -3.29 12.17 13.74
N LYS A 115 -3.74 13.17 14.49
CA LYS A 115 -3.37 13.35 15.90
C LYS A 115 -3.84 12.17 16.75
N HIS A 116 -5.03 11.64 16.45
CA HIS A 116 -5.52 10.44 17.12
C HIS A 116 -4.65 9.19 16.83
N VAL A 117 -4.13 9.07 15.60
CA VAL A 117 -3.19 8.00 15.23
C VAL A 117 -1.90 8.12 16.04
N ILE A 118 -1.37 9.34 16.17
CA ILE A 118 -0.17 9.63 16.98
C ILE A 118 -0.43 9.34 18.46
N GLN A 119 -1.57 9.77 18.99
CA GLN A 119 -1.97 9.54 20.39
C GLN A 119 -1.99 8.05 20.75
N LYS A 120 -2.41 7.16 19.84
CA LYS A 120 -2.36 5.70 20.07
C LYS A 120 -0.94 5.19 20.31
N VAL A 121 0.07 5.86 19.79
CA VAL A 121 1.48 5.52 20.04
C VAL A 121 1.96 6.14 21.34
N VAL A 122 1.64 7.40 21.60
CA VAL A 122 2.09 8.16 22.78
C VAL A 122 1.47 7.62 24.07
N LYS A 123 0.17 7.30 24.07
CA LYS A 123 -0.56 6.77 25.24
C LYS A 123 -0.07 5.40 25.75
N LYS A 124 0.82 4.75 25.03
CA LYS A 124 1.49 3.52 25.51
C LYS A 124 2.57 3.80 26.56
N PHE A 125 2.89 5.07 26.80
CA PHE A 125 3.91 5.52 27.73
C PHE A 125 3.27 6.32 28.87
N GLU A 126 3.76 6.11 30.09
CA GLU A 126 3.29 6.86 31.26
C GLU A 126 3.63 8.35 31.11
N LYS A 127 2.66 9.19 31.37
CA LYS A 127 2.76 10.64 31.25
C LYS A 127 3.90 11.23 32.07
N ASP A 128 3.99 10.85 33.35
CA ASP A 128 5.00 11.36 34.28
C ASP A 128 6.44 11.02 33.81
N ARG A 129 6.62 9.83 33.22
CA ARG A 129 7.90 9.45 32.63
C ARG A 129 8.25 10.30 31.39
N LEU A 130 7.23 10.69 30.61
CA LEU A 130 7.43 11.58 29.45
C LEU A 130 7.81 13.01 29.85
N ILE A 131 7.34 13.48 31.00
CA ILE A 131 7.67 14.80 31.54
C ILE A 131 9.13 14.81 32.04
N LEU A 132 9.51 13.75 32.77
CA LEU A 132 10.78 13.69 33.50
C LEU A 132 11.94 13.16 32.65
N ASP A 133 11.69 12.29 31.68
CA ASP A 133 12.71 11.61 30.87
C ASP A 133 12.81 12.17 29.44
N GLN A 134 13.71 13.13 29.24
CA GLN A 134 14.00 13.72 27.93
C GLN A 134 14.50 12.68 26.91
N LYS A 135 15.22 11.63 27.35
CA LYS A 135 15.68 10.56 26.44
C LYS A 135 14.51 9.73 25.94
N LEU A 136 13.54 9.43 26.82
CA LEU A 136 12.32 8.73 26.44
C LEU A 136 11.51 9.55 25.46
N LYS A 137 11.30 10.85 25.73
CA LYS A 137 10.61 11.78 24.81
C LYS A 137 11.26 11.79 23.43
N SER A 138 12.59 11.91 23.37
CA SER A 138 13.34 11.89 22.10
C SER A 138 13.17 10.56 21.34
N ARG A 139 13.17 9.42 22.06
CA ARG A 139 12.93 8.10 21.44
C ARG A 139 11.53 7.99 20.82
N ILE A 140 10.51 8.51 21.49
CA ILE A 140 9.13 8.50 20.98
C ILE A 140 9.00 9.39 19.76
N VAL A 141 9.54 10.60 19.82
CA VAL A 141 9.60 11.53 18.68
C VAL A 141 10.27 10.87 17.48
N ASN A 142 11.44 10.29 17.66
CA ASN A 142 12.18 9.62 16.59
C ASN A 142 11.42 8.41 16.03
N ARG A 143 10.69 7.68 16.88
CA ARG A 143 9.82 6.57 16.45
C ARG A 143 8.67 7.08 15.57
N LEU A 144 8.01 8.17 15.96
CA LEU A 144 6.91 8.77 15.20
C LEU A 144 7.41 9.36 13.87
N ARG A 145 8.58 10.01 13.86
CA ARG A 145 9.21 10.49 12.62
C ARG A 145 9.52 9.33 11.66
N ARG A 146 10.06 8.20 12.14
CA ARG A 146 10.27 7.00 11.33
C ARG A 146 8.95 6.38 10.82
N LYS A 147 7.86 6.57 11.55
CA LYS A 147 6.51 6.21 11.09
C LYS A 147 5.93 7.20 10.07
N GLY A 148 6.66 8.27 9.75
CA GLY A 148 6.32 9.23 8.70
C GLY A 148 5.30 10.29 9.09
N HIS A 149 5.17 10.60 10.39
CA HIS A 149 4.38 11.72 10.85
C HIS A 149 5.14 13.04 10.69
N TYR A 150 4.43 14.13 10.45
CA TYR A 150 5.01 15.47 10.41
C TYR A 150 5.38 15.94 11.82
N TRP A 151 6.42 16.77 11.90
CA TRP A 151 6.92 17.28 13.16
C TRP A 151 5.87 18.07 13.95
N ASP A 152 5.11 18.93 13.27
CA ASP A 152 4.12 19.78 13.91
C ASP A 152 3.04 18.96 14.60
N ASP A 153 2.52 17.93 13.91
CA ASP A 153 1.53 17.00 14.48
C ASP A 153 2.08 16.23 15.70
N ILE A 154 3.33 15.78 15.61
CA ILE A 154 4.01 15.07 16.70
C ILE A 154 4.14 15.98 17.92
N ASN A 155 4.64 17.20 17.69
CA ASN A 155 4.91 18.16 18.76
C ASN A 155 3.62 18.57 19.47
N GLU A 156 2.58 18.88 18.71
CA GLU A 156 1.28 19.26 19.27
C GLU A 156 0.70 18.14 20.14
N VAL A 157 0.68 16.89 19.63
CA VAL A 157 0.14 15.75 20.41
C VAL A 157 0.93 15.50 21.69
N ILE A 158 2.28 15.61 21.64
CA ILE A 158 3.11 15.41 22.83
C ILE A 158 2.87 16.54 23.84
N GLN A 159 2.77 17.78 23.40
CA GLN A 159 2.48 18.93 24.28
C GLN A 159 1.11 18.77 24.95
N ASP A 160 0.07 18.46 24.19
CA ASP A 160 -1.28 18.23 24.72
C ASP A 160 -1.29 17.09 25.73
N TYR A 161 -0.60 15.98 25.43
CA TYR A 161 -0.55 14.81 26.32
C TYR A 161 0.18 15.10 27.63
N VAL A 162 1.21 15.95 27.61
CA VAL A 162 1.99 16.31 28.80
C VAL A 162 1.25 17.36 29.64
N SER A 163 0.43 18.25 29.01
CA SER A 163 -0.28 19.34 29.67
C SER A 163 -1.65 18.96 30.23
N SER A 164 -2.23 17.85 29.76
CA SER A 164 -3.53 17.34 30.23
C SER A 164 -3.41 16.52 31.50
#